data_d8e339954f9d5eaa5e3c6183a995e738
#
_entry.id   d8e339954f9d5eaa5e3c6183a995e738
#
_cell.length_a   1.000
_cell.length_b   1.000
_cell.length_c   1.000
_cell.angle_alpha   90.00
_cell.angle_beta   90.00
_cell.angle_gamma   90.00
#
_symmetry.space_group_name_H-M   'P 1'
#
loop_
_entity.id
_entity.type
_entity.pdbx_description
1 polymer ?
#
loop_
_entity_poly.entity_id
_entity_poly.type
_entity_poly.pdbx_seq_one_letter_code
_entity_poly.pdbx_strand_id
1 'polypeptide(L)'
;REVARYQVPEAGTHNLWVEDDILYIAYYNGGLRVVDISGELRGDLYRQGREIAMFRPFDPESRVPNAPMVWGPQPYKGHIYLSDMNSGLWAVKLVDAEPINMGEPE
;
A
#
# COMPACT_ATOMS: atom_id res chain seq x y z
N ARG A 1 -2.93 17.43 17.61
CA ARG A 1 -4.27 17.58 17.05
C ARG A 1 -4.38 16.91 15.68
N GLU A 2 -5.38 16.08 15.52
CA GLU A 2 -5.61 15.40 14.25
C GLU A 2 -6.16 16.40 13.23
N VAL A 3 -5.52 16.51 12.08
CA VAL A 3 -6.01 17.33 10.96
C VAL A 3 -6.44 16.48 9.78
N ALA A 4 -5.86 15.29 9.64
CA ALA A 4 -6.20 14.37 8.55
C ALA A 4 -6.02 12.94 9.04
N ARG A 5 -6.62 12.02 8.31
CA ARG A 5 -6.58 10.60 8.64
C ARG A 5 -6.56 9.77 7.37
N TYR A 6 -5.80 8.69 7.39
CA TYR A 6 -5.90 7.65 6.37
C TYR A 6 -6.20 6.33 7.08
N GLN A 7 -7.26 5.67 6.69
CA GLN A 7 -7.69 4.42 7.31
C GLN A 7 -8.33 3.51 6.28
N VAL A 8 -7.83 2.29 6.20
CA VAL A 8 -8.45 1.25 5.37
C VAL A 8 -9.47 0.52 6.22
N PRO A 9 -10.72 0.45 5.78
CA PRO A 9 -11.75 -0.24 6.56
C PRO A 9 -11.39 -1.70 6.84
N GLU A 10 -11.68 -2.16 8.05
CA GLU A 10 -11.52 -3.54 8.46
C GLU A 10 -10.08 -4.07 8.41
N ALA A 11 -9.10 -3.17 8.47
CA ALA A 11 -7.69 -3.56 8.47
C ALA A 11 -6.93 -2.75 9.52
N GLY A 12 -5.85 -3.32 9.99
CA GLY A 12 -4.98 -2.66 10.96
C GLY A 12 -3.64 -2.27 10.34
N THR A 13 -2.99 -1.28 10.91
CA THR A 13 -1.68 -0.83 10.45
C THR A 13 -0.57 -1.34 11.34
N HIS A 14 0.64 -1.40 10.78
CA HIS A 14 1.84 -1.65 11.55
C HIS A 14 2.90 -0.57 11.26
N ASN A 15 3.82 -0.83 10.35
CA ASN A 15 4.90 0.12 10.07
C ASN A 15 4.64 0.96 8.82
N LEU A 16 5.27 2.12 8.79
CA LEU A 16 5.13 3.03 7.68
C LEU A 16 6.48 3.66 7.31
N TRP A 17 6.55 4.23 6.12
CA TRP A 17 7.69 4.95 5.61
C TRP A 17 7.19 6.14 4.80
N VAL A 18 7.80 7.31 4.96
CA VAL A 18 7.41 8.50 4.21
C VAL A 18 8.61 8.98 3.40
N GLU A 19 8.40 9.18 2.11
CA GLU A 19 9.44 9.66 1.22
C GLU A 19 8.81 10.40 0.04
N ASP A 20 9.32 11.60 -0.25
CA ASP A 20 8.83 12.40 -1.39
C ASP A 20 7.31 12.63 -1.39
N ASP A 21 6.77 12.98 -0.22
CA ASP A 21 5.34 13.22 -0.03
C ASP A 21 4.48 12.00 -0.34
N ILE A 22 5.06 10.83 -0.21
CA ILE A 22 4.34 9.58 -0.37
C ILE A 22 4.46 8.78 0.91
N LEU A 23 3.33 8.29 1.39
CA LEU A 23 3.26 7.42 2.55
C LEU A 23 3.17 5.97 2.08
N TYR A 24 4.12 5.16 2.52
CA TYR A 24 4.08 3.72 2.29
C TYR A 24 3.72 3.09 3.63
N ILE A 25 2.63 2.37 3.68
CA ILE A 25 2.15 1.87 4.95
C ILE A 25 1.76 0.40 4.86
N ALA A 26 2.21 -0.36 5.86
CA ALA A 26 1.86 -1.76 5.98
C ALA A 26 0.53 -1.86 6.71
N TYR A 27 -0.44 -2.46 6.05
CA TYR A 27 -1.80 -2.52 6.57
C TYR A 27 -2.26 -3.96 6.79
N TYR A 28 -1.36 -4.80 7.29
CA TYR A 28 -1.63 -6.23 7.57
C TYR A 28 -2.44 -6.90 6.45
N ASN A 29 -3.67 -7.29 6.76
CA ASN A 29 -4.55 -7.93 5.78
C ASN A 29 -4.93 -7.02 4.62
N GLY A 30 -4.83 -5.72 4.80
CA GLY A 30 -5.04 -4.75 3.72
C GLY A 30 -3.86 -4.61 2.77
N GLY A 31 -2.73 -5.24 3.10
CA GLY A 31 -1.55 -5.25 2.26
C GLY A 31 -0.70 -4.00 2.37
N LEU A 32 0.06 -3.74 1.30
CA LEU A 32 0.82 -2.50 1.19
C LEU A 32 -0.10 -1.44 0.58
N ARG A 33 -0.12 -0.27 1.19
CA ARG A 33 -0.87 0.88 0.66
C ARG A 33 0.09 2.03 0.42
N VAL A 34 -0.08 2.69 -0.71
CA VAL A 34 0.75 3.84 -1.09
C VAL A 34 -0.19 5.03 -1.23
N VAL A 35 0.09 6.10 -0.49
CA VAL A 35 -0.83 7.22 -0.33
C VAL A 35 -0.12 8.52 -0.63
N ASP A 36 -0.77 9.37 -1.42
CA ASP A 36 -0.29 10.71 -1.71
C ASP A 36 -0.59 11.62 -0.50
N ILE A 37 0.46 12.12 0.14
CA ILE A 37 0.31 13.04 1.27
C ILE A 37 0.84 14.42 0.94
N SER A 38 0.91 14.77 -0.34
CA SER A 38 1.33 16.10 -0.76
C SER A 38 0.22 17.12 -0.55
N GLY A 39 0.60 18.39 -0.49
CA GLY A 39 -0.35 19.48 -0.38
C GLY A 39 -1.00 19.58 0.99
N GLU A 40 -2.19 20.15 1.04
CA GLU A 40 -2.91 20.32 2.29
C GLU A 40 -3.52 19.00 2.74
N LEU A 41 -3.25 18.61 3.98
CA LEU A 41 -3.81 17.40 4.54
C LEU A 41 -4.99 17.76 5.42
N ARG A 42 -6.17 17.26 5.06
CA ARG A 42 -7.40 17.55 5.78
C ARG A 42 -8.38 16.39 5.62
N GLY A 43 -8.94 15.94 6.72
CA GLY A 43 -10.04 14.99 6.70
C GLY A 43 -9.63 13.56 6.37
N ASP A 44 -10.48 12.85 5.69
CA ASP A 44 -10.31 11.42 5.42
C ASP A 44 -9.63 11.20 4.07
N LEU A 45 -8.35 10.87 4.11
CA LEU A 45 -7.54 10.73 2.89
C LEU A 45 -7.96 9.52 2.06
N TYR A 46 -8.45 8.48 2.70
CA TYR A 46 -8.91 7.30 1.98
C TYR A 46 -10.13 7.63 1.13
N ARG A 47 -11.09 8.33 1.72
CA ARG A 47 -12.30 8.74 1.00
C ARG A 47 -12.02 9.78 -0.09
N GLN A 48 -10.96 10.55 0.07
CA GLN A 48 -10.56 11.54 -0.91
C GLN A 48 -9.83 10.94 -2.12
N GLY A 49 -9.61 9.63 -2.11
CA GLY A 49 -8.91 8.98 -3.21
C GLY A 49 -7.42 9.26 -3.22
N ARG A 50 -6.83 9.53 -2.07
CA ARG A 50 -5.39 9.78 -1.98
C ARG A 50 -4.56 8.52 -2.10
N GLU A 51 -5.17 7.34 -2.03
CA GLU A 51 -4.45 6.09 -2.23
C GLU A 51 -4.13 5.94 -3.72
N ILE A 52 -2.83 5.86 -4.04
CA ILE A 52 -2.39 5.79 -5.43
C ILE A 52 -2.04 4.37 -5.87
N ALA A 53 -1.81 3.47 -4.93
CA ALA A 53 -1.52 2.09 -5.25
C ALA A 53 -1.75 1.21 -4.03
N MET A 54 -1.98 -0.07 -4.29
CA MET A 54 -2.03 -1.07 -3.23
C MET A 54 -1.52 -2.40 -3.76
N PHE A 55 -0.97 -3.22 -2.87
CA PHE A 55 -0.54 -4.56 -3.21
C PHE A 55 -0.83 -5.48 -2.04
N ARG A 56 -1.55 -6.56 -2.32
CA ARG A 56 -1.86 -7.58 -1.31
C ARG A 56 -1.15 -8.87 -1.71
N PRO A 57 -0.14 -9.27 -0.94
CA PRO A 57 0.65 -10.47 -1.28
C PRO A 57 -0.13 -11.74 -1.02
N PHE A 58 -0.83 -12.21 -2.02
CA PHE A 58 -1.55 -13.47 -1.97
C PHE A 58 -0.62 -14.60 -2.42
N ASP A 59 -0.41 -15.58 -1.57
CA ASP A 59 0.41 -16.73 -1.87
C ASP A 59 -0.37 -17.99 -1.45
N PRO A 60 -0.81 -18.81 -2.40
CA PRO A 60 -1.58 -20.01 -2.06
C PRO A 60 -0.75 -21.06 -1.33
N GLU A 61 0.57 -20.95 -1.37
CA GLU A 61 1.46 -21.90 -0.71
C GLU A 61 2.07 -21.36 0.57
N SER A 62 1.60 -20.21 1.04
CA SER A 62 2.08 -19.64 2.30
C SER A 62 1.49 -20.40 3.48
N ARG A 63 1.99 -20.07 4.67
CA ARG A 63 1.56 -20.73 5.91
C ARG A 63 0.05 -20.77 6.06
N VAL A 64 -0.61 -19.64 5.78
CA VAL A 64 -2.06 -19.57 5.68
C VAL A 64 -2.34 -19.13 4.24
N PRO A 65 -2.88 -19.99 3.39
CA PRO A 65 -3.03 -19.66 1.97
C PRO A 65 -3.80 -18.36 1.73
N ASN A 66 -3.20 -17.50 0.91
CA ASN A 66 -3.81 -16.24 0.46
C ASN A 66 -4.29 -15.31 1.58
N ALA A 67 -3.56 -15.29 2.69
CA ALA A 67 -3.87 -14.42 3.82
C ALA A 67 -2.76 -13.39 4.04
N PRO A 68 -2.86 -12.22 3.41
CA PRO A 68 -1.83 -11.19 3.58
C PRO A 68 -1.73 -10.71 5.02
N MET A 69 -0.49 -10.45 5.44
CA MET A 69 -0.21 -9.92 6.77
C MET A 69 1.01 -9.01 6.67
N VAL A 70 0.87 -7.92 5.94
CA VAL A 70 2.00 -7.05 5.64
C VAL A 70 2.42 -6.28 6.89
N TRP A 71 3.72 -6.36 7.17
CA TRP A 71 4.31 -5.87 8.40
C TRP A 71 5.00 -4.52 8.23
N GLY A 72 5.80 -4.37 7.18
CA GLY A 72 6.53 -3.13 6.98
C GLY A 72 7.04 -2.97 5.56
N PRO A 73 6.94 -1.75 5.02
CA PRO A 73 7.47 -1.43 3.70
C PRO A 73 8.79 -0.69 3.82
N GLN A 74 9.65 -0.83 2.79
CA GLN A 74 10.91 -0.12 2.69
C GLN A 74 11.18 0.24 1.24
N PRO A 75 10.93 1.49 0.83
CA PRO A 75 11.31 1.93 -0.51
C PRO A 75 12.82 1.98 -0.65
N TYR A 76 13.34 1.48 -1.76
CA TYR A 76 14.77 1.52 -2.03
C TYR A 76 15.05 1.32 -3.50
N LYS A 77 15.74 2.28 -4.11
CA LYS A 77 16.20 2.22 -5.51
C LYS A 77 15.12 1.80 -6.50
N GLY A 78 13.98 2.44 -6.43
CA GLY A 78 12.89 2.23 -7.40
C GLY A 78 11.99 1.04 -7.11
N HIS A 79 12.26 0.33 -6.03
CA HIS A 79 11.42 -0.78 -5.61
C HIS A 79 10.91 -0.55 -4.20
N ILE A 80 9.87 -1.24 -3.83
CA ILE A 80 9.39 -1.25 -2.46
C ILE A 80 9.54 -2.68 -1.96
N TYR A 81 10.38 -2.85 -0.94
CA TYR A 81 10.56 -4.15 -0.30
C TYR A 81 9.59 -4.20 0.87
N LEU A 82 8.84 -5.26 0.97
CA LEU A 82 7.90 -5.40 2.08
C LEU A 82 7.99 -6.78 2.68
N SER A 83 7.79 -6.83 3.98
CA SER A 83 7.74 -8.08 4.71
C SER A 83 6.30 -8.43 5.00
N ASP A 84 5.96 -9.67 4.74
CA ASP A 84 4.66 -10.24 5.04
C ASP A 84 4.88 -11.39 6.02
N MET A 85 4.24 -11.32 7.17
CA MET A 85 4.43 -12.33 8.21
C MET A 85 4.02 -13.73 7.76
N ASN A 86 3.17 -13.81 6.76
CA ASN A 86 2.65 -15.07 6.27
C ASN A 86 3.45 -15.64 5.11
N SER A 87 3.89 -14.80 4.19
CA SER A 87 4.51 -15.26 2.94
C SER A 87 5.96 -14.82 2.75
N GLY A 88 6.50 -13.98 3.64
CA GLY A 88 7.91 -13.60 3.60
C GLY A 88 8.18 -12.28 2.93
N LEU A 89 9.32 -12.18 2.24
CA LEU A 89 9.77 -10.94 1.64
C LEU A 89 9.28 -10.81 0.20
N TRP A 90 8.75 -9.64 -0.11
CA TRP A 90 8.32 -9.29 -1.46
C TRP A 90 9.02 -8.04 -1.92
N ALA A 91 9.28 -7.96 -3.23
CA ALA A 91 9.78 -6.75 -3.85
C ALA A 91 8.79 -6.37 -4.94
N VAL A 92 8.25 -5.17 -4.85
CA VAL A 92 7.28 -4.69 -5.83
C VAL A 92 7.74 -3.34 -6.38
N LYS A 93 7.18 -2.95 -7.49
CA LYS A 93 7.52 -1.69 -8.13
C LYS A 93 6.26 -0.89 -8.38
N LEU A 94 6.31 0.39 -8.03
CA LEU A 94 5.23 1.30 -8.35
C LEU A 94 5.35 1.64 -9.83
N VAL A 95 4.32 1.30 -10.60
CA VAL A 95 4.27 1.65 -12.01
C VAL A 95 3.30 2.79 -12.21
N ASP A 96 3.56 3.63 -13.21
CA ASP A 96 2.65 4.71 -13.52
C ASP A 96 1.32 4.11 -13.92
N ALA A 97 0.27 4.61 -13.26
CA ALA A 97 -1.08 4.21 -13.59
C ALA A 97 -1.45 4.87 -14.91
N GLU A 98 -1.18 4.19 -16.00
CA GLU A 98 -1.73 4.64 -17.26
C GLU A 98 -3.23 4.44 -17.22
N PRO A 99 -3.99 5.38 -17.77
CA PRO A 99 -5.43 5.16 -17.87
C PRO A 99 -5.65 3.85 -18.59
N ILE A 100 -6.40 2.98 -17.96
CA ILE A 100 -6.74 1.73 -18.61
C ILE A 100 -7.62 2.07 -19.79
N ASN A 101 -7.14 1.78 -20.98
CA ASN A 101 -7.96 1.92 -22.18
C ASN A 101 -8.89 0.73 -22.26
N MET A 102 -10.04 0.89 -21.67
CA MET A 102 -10.96 -0.22 -21.52
C MET A 102 -11.44 -0.81 -22.84
N GLY A 103 -11.28 -0.09 -23.93
CA GLY A 103 -11.70 -0.56 -25.23
C GLY A 103 -10.59 -1.12 -26.08
N GLU A 104 -9.35 -1.10 -25.63
CA GLU A 104 -8.22 -1.55 -26.43
C GLU A 104 -7.66 -2.87 -25.92
N PRO A 105 -7.44 -3.81 -26.84
CA PRO A 105 -6.75 -5.04 -26.46
C PRO A 105 -5.28 -4.72 -26.13
N GLU A 106 -4.78 -5.35 -25.12
CA GLU A 106 -3.39 -5.23 -24.74
C GLU A 106 -2.49 -6.14 -25.57
#